data_bed1b8c280c086548080526421a48613
#
_entry.id   bed1b8c280c086548080526421a48613
#
_cell.length_a   1.000
_cell.length_b   1.000
_cell.length_c   1.000
_cell.angle_alpha   90.00
_cell.angle_beta   90.00
_cell.angle_gamma   90.00
#
_symmetry.space_group_name_H-M   'P 1'
#
loop_
_entity.id
_entity.type
_entity.pdbx_description
1 polymer ?
#
loop_
_entity_poly.entity_id
_entity_poly.type
_entity_poly.pdbx_seq_one_letter_code
_entity_poly.pdbx_strand_id
1 'polypeptide(L)'
;MKAQTLHVAGFGFRREATLASLGQALDQLAEQYGAIYQCGAGAIDKLAAARSMLPLVEELGRLRNIEVITVADAELPTVTTLTHSAQSLQARGTGSVAEAVALLAAGPGATLLGPRIISADRQATAALALSEVPEGITE
;
A
#
# COMPACT_ATOMS: atom_id res chain seq x y z
N MET A 1 -15.26 22.98 -7.07
CA MET A 1 -14.75 21.76 -7.65
C MET A 1 -14.40 20.78 -6.58
N LYS A 2 -14.66 19.52 -6.85
CA LYS A 2 -14.40 18.48 -5.89
C LYS A 2 -13.00 17.95 -6.06
N ALA A 3 -12.43 17.49 -4.95
CA ALA A 3 -11.17 16.78 -5.01
C ALA A 3 -11.45 15.32 -5.31
N GLN A 4 -10.56 14.71 -6.06
CA GLN A 4 -10.59 13.26 -6.25
C GLN A 4 -9.68 12.63 -5.22
N THR A 5 -10.14 11.56 -4.60
CA THR A 5 -9.32 10.84 -3.64
C THR A 5 -8.77 9.59 -4.28
N LEU A 6 -7.50 9.32 -4.01
CA LEU A 6 -6.83 8.13 -4.49
C LEU A 6 -6.40 7.31 -3.30
N HIS A 7 -6.92 6.09 -3.20
CA HIS A 7 -6.57 5.17 -2.14
C HIS A 7 -5.61 4.13 -2.69
N VAL A 8 -4.43 4.04 -2.12
CA VAL A 8 -3.39 3.13 -2.59
C VAL A 8 -3.02 2.19 -1.47
N ALA A 9 -3.11 0.89 -1.74
CA ALA A 9 -2.71 -0.14 -0.80
C ALA A 9 -1.30 -0.61 -1.16
N GLY A 10 -0.36 -0.37 -0.25
CA GLY A 10 1.02 -0.80 -0.44
C GLY A 10 1.28 -2.09 0.30
N PHE A 11 2.17 -2.91 -0.23
CA PHE A 11 2.46 -4.22 0.31
C PHE A 11 3.92 -4.41 0.63
N GLY A 12 4.18 -5.11 1.73
CA GLY A 12 5.48 -5.66 2.05
C GLY A 12 5.26 -7.10 2.47
N PHE A 13 6.21 -7.99 2.19
CA PHE A 13 6.01 -9.37 2.57
C PHE A 13 7.33 -10.11 2.65
N ARG A 14 7.27 -11.26 3.33
CA ARG A 14 8.42 -12.13 3.51
C ARG A 14 8.51 -13.11 2.36
N ARG A 15 9.65 -13.81 2.31
CA ARG A 15 9.90 -14.74 1.22
C ARG A 15 8.84 -15.82 1.12
N GLU A 16 8.31 -16.29 2.26
CA GLU A 16 7.31 -17.35 2.25
C GLU A 16 5.90 -16.88 2.03
N ALA A 17 5.69 -15.57 1.83
CA ALA A 17 4.34 -15.07 1.60
C ALA A 17 3.75 -15.66 0.34
N THR A 18 2.45 -15.91 0.38
CA THR A 18 1.73 -16.46 -0.76
C THR A 18 0.72 -15.42 -1.24
N LEU A 19 0.12 -15.70 -2.38
CA LEU A 19 -0.95 -14.85 -2.88
C LEU A 19 -2.08 -14.74 -1.86
N ALA A 20 -2.36 -15.83 -1.14
CA ALA A 20 -3.38 -15.81 -0.10
C ALA A 20 -2.98 -14.87 1.04
N SER A 21 -1.69 -14.81 1.39
CA SER A 21 -1.22 -13.90 2.42
C SER A 21 -1.52 -12.45 2.05
N LEU A 22 -1.22 -12.08 0.82
CA LEU A 22 -1.45 -10.73 0.33
C LEU A 22 -2.95 -10.41 0.25
N GLY A 23 -3.72 -11.36 -0.26
CA GLY A 23 -5.17 -11.17 -0.36
C GLY A 23 -5.81 -10.96 1.00
N GLN A 24 -5.36 -11.73 2.00
CA GLN A 24 -5.88 -11.59 3.35
C GLN A 24 -5.53 -10.21 3.92
N ALA A 25 -4.30 -9.75 3.72
CA ALA A 25 -3.91 -8.44 4.20
C ALA A 25 -4.74 -7.34 3.53
N LEU A 26 -4.99 -7.48 2.23
CA LEU A 26 -5.80 -6.51 1.51
C LEU A 26 -7.23 -6.49 2.03
N ASP A 27 -7.81 -7.66 2.27
CA ASP A 27 -9.18 -7.74 2.77
C ASP A 27 -9.29 -7.12 4.16
N GLN A 28 -8.31 -7.36 5.03
CA GLN A 28 -8.29 -6.75 6.35
C GLN A 28 -8.18 -5.24 6.27
N LEU A 29 -7.37 -4.77 5.33
CA LEU A 29 -7.18 -3.33 5.13
C LEU A 29 -8.49 -2.68 4.72
N ALA A 30 -9.17 -3.28 3.75
CA ALA A 30 -10.44 -2.75 3.26
C ALA A 30 -11.49 -2.78 4.35
N GLU A 31 -11.51 -3.84 5.15
CA GLU A 31 -12.48 -3.97 6.23
C GLU A 31 -12.25 -2.91 7.30
N GLN A 32 -11.00 -2.70 7.68
CA GLN A 32 -10.69 -1.78 8.76
C GLN A 32 -10.94 -0.33 8.38
N TYR A 33 -10.54 0.06 7.17
CA TYR A 33 -10.61 1.46 6.78
C TYR A 33 -11.82 1.79 5.91
N GLY A 34 -12.38 0.81 5.24
CA GLY A 34 -13.53 1.06 4.39
C GLY A 34 -14.72 1.59 5.15
N ALA A 35 -15.02 1.01 6.30
CA ALA A 35 -16.16 1.44 7.10
C ALA A 35 -15.93 2.83 7.68
N ILE A 36 -14.70 3.09 8.13
CA ILE A 36 -14.39 4.37 8.77
C ILE A 36 -14.54 5.52 7.80
N TYR A 37 -14.09 5.33 6.58
CA TYR A 37 -14.10 6.40 5.59
C TYR A 37 -15.27 6.29 4.63
N GLN A 38 -16.18 5.36 4.92
CA GLN A 38 -17.39 5.15 4.11
C GLN A 38 -17.08 5.01 2.64
N CYS A 39 -15.95 4.43 2.38
CA CYS A 39 -15.52 4.24 1.01
C CYS A 39 -16.04 2.90 0.56
N GLY A 40 -17.07 2.62 0.15
CA GLY A 40 -17.62 1.33 -0.20
C GLY A 40 -16.60 0.31 -0.69
N ALA A 41 -17.07 -0.83 -1.04
CA ALA A 41 -16.23 -1.86 -1.61
C ALA A 41 -15.59 -1.29 -2.87
N GLY A 42 -14.31 -1.51 -3.03
CA GLY A 42 -13.62 -0.98 -4.16
C GLY A 42 -13.05 0.40 -3.94
N ALA A 43 -13.02 0.83 -2.70
CA ALA A 43 -12.41 2.11 -2.38
C ALA A 43 -10.90 2.12 -2.64
N ILE A 44 -10.29 0.96 -2.72
CA ILE A 44 -8.86 0.88 -3.01
C ILE A 44 -8.68 0.98 -4.51
N ASP A 45 -8.08 2.08 -4.95
CA ASP A 45 -7.97 2.38 -6.37
C ASP A 45 -6.76 1.72 -7.02
N LYS A 46 -5.67 1.59 -6.26
CA LYS A 46 -4.44 1.04 -6.80
C LYS A 46 -3.76 0.19 -5.74
N LEU A 47 -2.97 -0.77 -6.20
CA LEU A 47 -2.04 -1.49 -5.35
C LEU A 47 -0.65 -0.96 -5.63
N ALA A 48 0.27 -1.16 -4.70
CA ALA A 48 1.64 -0.69 -4.89
C ALA A 48 2.63 -1.68 -4.32
N ALA A 49 3.76 -1.81 -4.98
CA ALA A 49 4.81 -2.71 -4.53
C ALA A 49 6.17 -2.17 -4.94
N ALA A 50 7.18 -2.45 -4.13
CA ALA A 50 8.56 -2.21 -4.53
C ALA A 50 8.89 -3.12 -5.72
N ARG A 51 9.75 -2.66 -6.59
CA ARG A 51 10.08 -3.40 -7.81
C ARG A 51 10.54 -4.82 -7.49
N SER A 52 11.30 -5.00 -6.43
CA SER A 52 11.80 -6.32 -6.05
C SER A 52 10.69 -7.26 -5.59
N MET A 53 9.51 -6.74 -5.28
CA MET A 53 8.38 -7.54 -4.79
C MET A 53 7.21 -7.55 -5.76
N LEU A 54 7.42 -7.05 -6.97
CA LEU A 54 6.32 -6.78 -7.89
C LEU A 54 5.53 -8.01 -8.35
N PRO A 55 6.18 -9.14 -8.71
CA PRO A 55 5.43 -10.22 -9.36
C PRO A 55 4.22 -10.73 -8.58
N LEU A 56 4.37 -10.91 -7.27
CA LEU A 56 3.27 -11.43 -6.46
C LEU A 56 2.14 -10.41 -6.34
N VAL A 57 2.49 -9.13 -6.20
CA VAL A 57 1.48 -8.08 -6.11
C VAL A 57 0.77 -7.91 -7.44
N GLU A 58 1.49 -8.06 -8.55
CA GLU A 58 0.86 -8.00 -9.87
C GLU A 58 -0.17 -9.11 -10.04
N GLU A 59 0.14 -10.28 -9.53
CA GLU A 59 -0.79 -11.39 -9.60
C GLU A 59 -2.05 -11.08 -8.80
N LEU A 60 -1.89 -10.51 -7.62
CA LEU A 60 -3.03 -10.10 -6.81
C LEU A 60 -3.87 -9.04 -7.55
N GLY A 61 -3.19 -8.09 -8.18
CA GLY A 61 -3.88 -7.06 -8.94
C GLY A 61 -4.74 -7.64 -10.07
N ARG A 62 -4.23 -8.64 -10.76
CA ARG A 62 -4.99 -9.29 -11.81
C ARG A 62 -6.23 -10.00 -11.23
N LEU A 63 -6.06 -10.67 -10.10
CA LEU A 63 -7.18 -11.36 -9.47
C LEU A 63 -8.26 -10.41 -8.98
N ARG A 64 -7.87 -9.25 -8.50
CA ARG A 64 -8.81 -8.28 -7.95
C ARG A 64 -9.19 -7.21 -8.95
N ASN A 65 -8.61 -7.24 -10.14
CA ASN A 65 -8.87 -6.26 -11.19
C ASN A 65 -8.52 -4.85 -10.72
N ILE A 66 -7.36 -4.71 -10.10
CA ILE A 66 -6.84 -3.43 -9.62
C ILE A 66 -5.45 -3.22 -10.20
N GLU A 67 -5.20 -2.01 -10.69
CA GLU A 67 -3.91 -1.68 -11.27
C GLU A 67 -2.82 -1.61 -10.21
N VAL A 68 -1.60 -2.01 -10.55
CA VAL A 68 -0.48 -2.02 -9.62
C VAL A 68 0.55 -0.98 -10.04
N ILE A 69 0.98 -0.17 -9.07
CA ILE A 69 2.01 0.84 -9.27
C ILE A 69 3.33 0.29 -8.73
N THR A 70 4.37 0.40 -9.54
CA THR A 70 5.71 -0.05 -9.15
C THR A 70 6.49 1.12 -8.55
N VAL A 71 7.14 0.87 -7.41
CA VAL A 71 7.95 1.87 -6.73
C VAL A 71 9.40 1.38 -6.74
N ALA A 72 10.33 2.27 -7.06
CA ALA A 72 11.75 1.92 -7.05
C ALA A 72 12.22 1.64 -5.64
N ASP A 73 12.95 0.53 -5.45
CA ASP A 73 13.42 0.15 -4.12
C ASP A 73 14.28 1.24 -3.49
N ALA A 74 15.05 1.96 -4.31
CA ALA A 74 15.95 2.99 -3.81
C ALA A 74 15.20 4.17 -3.18
N GLU A 75 13.92 4.32 -3.47
CA GLU A 75 13.14 5.43 -2.91
C GLU A 75 12.53 5.11 -1.55
N LEU A 76 12.55 3.85 -1.14
CA LEU A 76 11.91 3.47 0.13
C LEU A 76 12.39 4.30 1.33
N PRO A 77 13.70 4.58 1.47
CA PRO A 77 14.15 5.34 2.64
C PRO A 77 13.80 6.82 2.61
N THR A 78 13.26 7.33 1.51
CA THR A 78 13.03 8.76 1.36
C THR A 78 11.76 9.25 2.04
N VAL A 79 10.89 8.35 2.49
CA VAL A 79 9.63 8.75 3.14
C VAL A 79 9.63 8.28 4.59
N THR A 80 8.90 9.02 5.41
CA THR A 80 8.74 8.69 6.82
C THR A 80 7.54 7.78 6.99
N THR A 81 7.73 6.66 7.68
CA THR A 81 6.67 5.70 7.92
C THR A 81 6.21 5.79 9.37
N LEU A 82 5.00 5.28 9.63
CA LEU A 82 4.46 5.23 10.98
C LEU A 82 5.06 4.07 11.78
N THR A 83 5.34 2.96 11.10
CA THR A 83 5.94 1.78 11.73
C THR A 83 7.44 1.82 11.57
N HIS A 84 8.16 1.49 12.65
CA HIS A 84 9.62 1.48 12.64
C HIS A 84 10.13 0.09 13.01
N SER A 85 10.01 -0.85 12.08
CA SER A 85 10.48 -2.20 12.28
C SER A 85 11.99 -2.26 12.11
N ALA A 86 12.70 -2.75 13.12
CA ALA A 86 14.16 -2.87 13.02
C ALA A 86 14.56 -3.82 11.90
N GLN A 87 13.81 -4.89 11.73
CA GLN A 87 14.08 -5.85 10.67
C GLN A 87 13.92 -5.21 9.28
N SER A 88 12.89 -4.41 9.10
CA SER A 88 12.66 -3.73 7.84
C SER A 88 13.74 -2.68 7.59
N LEU A 89 14.14 -1.95 8.62
CA LEU A 89 15.18 -0.95 8.48
C LEU A 89 16.50 -1.58 8.03
N GLN A 90 16.85 -2.72 8.60
CA GLN A 90 18.07 -3.42 8.23
C GLN A 90 18.02 -3.94 6.81
N ALA A 91 16.88 -4.50 6.43
CA ALA A 91 16.77 -5.17 5.12
C ALA A 91 16.48 -4.21 3.99
N ARG A 92 15.70 -3.16 4.23
CA ARG A 92 15.19 -2.32 3.16
C ARG A 92 15.42 -0.82 3.37
N GLY A 93 16.00 -0.43 4.51
CA GLY A 93 16.25 0.98 4.78
C GLY A 93 15.02 1.78 5.14
N THR A 94 13.90 1.12 5.39
CA THR A 94 12.66 1.80 5.78
C THR A 94 12.03 1.04 6.94
N GLY A 95 11.30 1.76 7.78
CA GLY A 95 10.62 1.15 8.91
C GLY A 95 9.45 0.26 8.51
N SER A 96 8.91 0.43 7.33
CA SER A 96 7.81 -0.41 6.82
C SER A 96 7.73 -0.27 5.32
N VAL A 97 7.99 -1.37 4.61
CA VAL A 97 7.92 -1.37 3.15
C VAL A 97 6.48 -1.06 2.69
N ALA A 98 5.49 -1.68 3.34
CA ALA A 98 4.10 -1.47 2.95
C ALA A 98 3.72 0.01 3.03
N GLU A 99 4.08 0.67 4.12
CA GLU A 99 3.75 2.09 4.29
C GLU A 99 4.52 2.96 3.31
N ALA A 100 5.80 2.64 3.10
CA ALA A 100 6.63 3.44 2.19
C ALA A 100 6.13 3.36 0.77
N VAL A 101 5.82 2.15 0.26
CA VAL A 101 5.36 2.05 -1.12
C VAL A 101 3.98 2.68 -1.29
N ALA A 102 3.12 2.59 -0.26
CA ALA A 102 1.81 3.22 -0.36
C ALA A 102 1.95 4.74 -0.50
N LEU A 103 2.81 5.34 0.32
CA LEU A 103 3.03 6.79 0.27
C LEU A 103 3.66 7.22 -1.04
N LEU A 104 4.68 6.49 -1.48
CA LEU A 104 5.37 6.86 -2.72
C LEU A 104 4.46 6.73 -3.93
N ALA A 105 3.66 5.67 -3.96
CA ALA A 105 2.76 5.45 -5.09
C ALA A 105 1.60 6.46 -5.10
N ALA A 106 1.13 6.87 -3.93
CA ALA A 106 0.05 7.83 -3.84
C ALA A 106 0.50 9.25 -4.20
N GLY A 107 1.80 9.51 -4.07
CA GLY A 107 2.38 10.76 -4.54
C GLY A 107 2.56 11.81 -3.47
N PRO A 108 3.09 12.98 -3.87
CA PRO A 108 3.35 14.05 -2.91
C PRO A 108 2.08 14.46 -2.17
N GLY A 109 2.22 14.72 -0.89
CA GLY A 109 1.08 15.13 -0.08
C GLY A 109 0.21 14.00 0.42
N ALA A 110 0.57 12.76 0.10
CA ALA A 110 -0.20 11.61 0.57
C ALA A 110 -0.01 11.39 2.06
N THR A 111 -1.04 10.86 2.70
CA THR A 111 -0.98 10.52 4.11
C THR A 111 -1.41 9.08 4.31
N LEU A 112 -0.85 8.44 5.34
CA LEU A 112 -1.27 7.10 5.72
C LEU A 112 -2.53 7.21 6.58
N LEU A 113 -3.49 6.33 6.34
CA LEU A 113 -4.70 6.30 7.14
C LEU A 113 -4.47 5.66 8.51
N GLY A 114 -3.38 4.92 8.65
CA GLY A 114 -3.02 4.29 9.90
C GLY A 114 -1.80 3.43 9.69
N PRO A 115 -1.31 2.78 10.76
CA PRO A 115 -0.16 1.90 10.61
C PRO A 115 -0.52 0.67 9.78
N ARG A 116 0.52 -0.03 9.33
CA ARG A 116 0.34 -1.22 8.49
C ARG A 116 -0.48 -2.29 9.21
N ILE A 117 -1.13 -3.11 8.42
CA ILE A 117 -1.85 -4.29 8.90
C ILE A 117 -1.01 -5.51 8.55
N ILE A 118 -0.97 -6.48 9.46
CA ILE A 118 -0.20 -7.71 9.26
C ILE A 118 -1.19 -8.84 9.02
N SER A 119 -0.94 -9.65 7.98
CA SER A 119 -1.81 -10.79 7.69
C SER A 119 -1.77 -11.80 8.84
N ALA A 120 -2.81 -12.63 8.92
CA ALA A 120 -2.92 -13.59 10.02
C ALA A 120 -1.75 -14.57 10.06
N ASP A 121 -1.23 -14.94 8.90
CA ASP A 121 -0.07 -15.84 8.85
C ASP A 121 1.25 -15.08 9.05
N ARG A 122 1.19 -13.76 9.24
CA ARG A 122 2.33 -12.89 9.52
C ARG A 122 3.36 -12.86 8.40
N GLN A 123 2.98 -13.23 7.21
CA GLN A 123 3.90 -13.24 6.07
C GLN A 123 3.80 -12.00 5.21
N ALA A 124 2.69 -11.26 5.29
CA ALA A 124 2.48 -10.07 4.48
C ALA A 124 1.98 -8.92 5.31
N THR A 125 2.29 -7.70 4.85
CA THR A 125 1.78 -6.48 5.46
C THR A 125 1.14 -5.63 4.38
N ALA A 126 0.17 -4.81 4.77
CA ALA A 126 -0.47 -3.87 3.86
C ALA A 126 -0.73 -2.57 4.57
N ALA A 127 -0.64 -1.46 3.84
CA ALA A 127 -0.90 -0.14 4.39
C ALA A 127 -1.68 0.67 3.37
N LEU A 128 -2.52 1.57 3.86
CA LEU A 128 -3.37 2.37 2.99
C LEU A 128 -2.98 3.83 3.06
N ALA A 129 -2.68 4.42 1.91
CA ALA A 129 -2.36 5.84 1.81
C ALA A 129 -3.45 6.53 1.03
N LEU A 130 -3.71 7.77 1.39
CA LEU A 130 -4.71 8.59 0.76
C LEU A 130 -4.05 9.81 0.17
N SER A 131 -4.40 10.10 -1.07
CA SER A 131 -3.97 11.30 -1.75
C SER A 131 -5.19 12.01 -2.31
N GLU A 132 -5.18 13.33 -2.27
CA GLU A 132 -6.27 14.11 -2.85
C GLU A 132 -5.73 14.89 -4.03
N VAL A 133 -6.37 14.72 -5.18
CA VAL A 133 -6.00 15.42 -6.39
C VAL A 133 -7.15 16.35 -6.73
N PRO A 134 -6.93 17.68 -6.76
CA PRO A 134 -8.01 18.60 -7.09
C PRO A 134 -8.54 18.34 -8.48
N GLU A 135 -9.85 18.27 -8.58
CA GLU A 135 -10.51 18.09 -9.87
C GLU A 135 -10.27 19.32 -10.73
N GLY A 136 -10.00 19.09 -12.00
CA GLY A 136 -9.78 20.19 -12.93
C GLY A 136 -8.32 20.60 -13.08
N ILE A 137 -7.44 20.05 -12.27
CA ILE A 137 -6.02 20.23 -12.50
C ILE A 137 -5.57 19.21 -13.47
N THR A 138 -5.40 19.60 -14.67
CA THR A 138 -4.91 18.68 -15.67
C THR A 138 -3.74 19.32 -16.30
N GLU A 139 -2.93 18.59 -16.68
CA GLU A 139 -1.87 19.16 -17.30
C GLU A 139 -1.33 18.40 -18.30
#